data_b3e2bdefa4cd16ff6bb8c9e42cc2c013
#
_entry.id   b3e2bdefa4cd16ff6bb8c9e42cc2c013
#
_cell.length_a   1.000
_cell.length_b   1.000
_cell.length_c   1.000
_cell.angle_alpha   90.00
_cell.angle_beta   90.00
_cell.angle_gamma   90.00
#
_symmetry.space_group_name_H-M   'P 1'
#
loop_
_entity.id
_entity.type
_entity.pdbx_description
1 polymer ?
#
loop_
_entity_poly.entity_id
_entity_poly.type
_entity_poly.pdbx_seq_one_letter_code
_entity_poly.pdbx_strand_id
1 'polypeptide(L)'
;LQQQQQQLKQPNAEKHMKYFTRLLHRRTDDELMKEVPTVRVDSLHPSCDKWCAFPVHDRPDAIKKWLQSEDAKRGGEKNKFVLMIETDYVFKRPMQIPSPLMEYHRSFLQQKNTRKGEVGGEERKASAIAFHFNYINPHYPTLPPVMERLMQKLNDPKKIVDTKKILASGPAPTLIYLDSLNRLIDDYIVITEEIEKDEDAKKKLGWVREMYAYSIAAATSNVKHIVEEPRKTMLISQPPADDDLYEASMYHYTWGARYVRGKDKSSIAWDWDKRPYIDVKHVREPGKYMPPMPPEFIEEGGDLKLLDGTLVTSKLNDVMRDLIDTMRNAIQRLDTLDYNCGWLDTEPKCDFRCQTGELC
;
A
#
# COMPACT_ATOMS: atom_id res chain seq x y z
N LEU A 1 -11.70 0.85 -8.16
CA LEU A 1 -12.42 2.10 -7.89
C LEU A 1 -13.92 1.95 -8.04
N GLN A 2 -14.43 1.48 -9.19
CA GLN A 2 -15.86 1.20 -9.38
C GLN A 2 -16.36 0.10 -8.44
N GLN A 3 -15.55 -0.93 -8.14
CA GLN A 3 -15.88 -1.92 -7.09
C GLN A 3 -15.98 -1.29 -5.72
N GLN A 4 -15.12 -0.32 -5.38
CA GLN A 4 -15.20 0.43 -4.13
C GLN A 4 -16.46 1.30 -4.08
N GLN A 5 -16.81 1.96 -5.19
CA GLN A 5 -18.06 2.72 -5.29
C GLN A 5 -19.31 1.85 -5.27
N GLN A 6 -19.26 0.62 -5.81
CA GLN A 6 -20.37 -0.34 -5.76
C GLN A 6 -20.50 -1.00 -4.38
N GLN A 7 -19.39 -1.25 -3.67
CA GLN A 7 -19.43 -1.68 -2.27
C GLN A 7 -20.04 -0.61 -1.36
N LEU A 8 -19.81 0.67 -1.66
CA LEU A 8 -20.46 1.80 -0.96
C LEU A 8 -21.98 1.87 -1.20
N LYS A 9 -22.49 1.24 -2.28
CA LYS A 9 -23.94 1.17 -2.57
C LYS A 9 -24.65 -0.03 -1.93
N GLN A 10 -23.94 -0.94 -1.26
CA GLN A 10 -24.58 -2.02 -0.51
C GLN A 10 -25.12 -1.48 0.83
N PRO A 11 -26.33 -1.87 1.26
CA PRO A 11 -26.98 -1.31 2.46
C PRO A 11 -26.18 -1.40 3.76
N ASN A 12 -25.22 -2.32 3.85
CA ASN A 12 -24.30 -2.48 4.98
C ASN A 12 -22.90 -1.89 4.75
N ALA A 13 -22.59 -1.37 3.56
CA ALA A 13 -21.28 -0.79 3.21
C ALA A 13 -21.09 0.62 3.79
N GLU A 14 -22.16 1.27 4.25
CA GLU A 14 -22.12 2.63 4.80
C GLU A 14 -21.23 2.79 6.05
N LYS A 15 -20.78 1.68 6.65
CA LYS A 15 -20.12 1.72 7.96
C LYS A 15 -18.59 1.73 7.90
N HIS A 16 -17.93 1.41 6.76
CA HIS A 16 -16.53 0.99 6.83
C HIS A 16 -15.53 1.82 6.02
N MET A 17 -15.76 2.15 4.78
CA MET A 17 -14.92 3.07 3.99
C MET A 17 -15.80 4.14 3.33
N LYS A 18 -15.66 5.40 3.77
CA LYS A 18 -16.51 6.49 3.29
C LYS A 18 -15.85 7.33 2.20
N TYR A 19 -14.53 7.35 2.19
CA TYR A 19 -13.76 8.20 1.29
C TYR A 19 -12.59 7.42 0.73
N PHE A 20 -12.25 7.72 -0.50
CA PHE A 20 -11.04 7.28 -1.16
C PHE A 20 -10.36 8.52 -1.72
N THR A 21 -9.04 8.61 -1.52
CA THR A 21 -8.23 9.69 -2.09
C THR A 21 -6.95 9.10 -2.64
N ARG A 22 -6.69 9.34 -3.92
CA ARG A 22 -5.40 9.09 -4.53
C ARG A 22 -4.49 10.29 -4.27
N LEU A 23 -3.29 10.05 -3.78
CA LEU A 23 -2.26 11.08 -3.66
C LEU A 23 -1.38 11.05 -4.91
N LEU A 24 -1.39 12.14 -5.65
CA LEU A 24 -0.55 12.33 -6.83
C LEU A 24 0.54 13.34 -6.48
N HIS A 25 1.77 12.87 -6.29
CA HIS A 25 2.91 13.75 -6.01
C HIS A 25 3.66 14.08 -7.31
N ARG A 26 3.07 14.98 -8.08
CA ARG A 26 3.57 15.51 -9.36
C ARG A 26 3.28 16.99 -9.48
N ARG A 27 4.07 17.68 -10.30
CA ARG A 27 3.84 19.11 -10.59
C ARG A 27 2.69 19.35 -11.58
N THR A 28 2.32 18.32 -12.34
CA THR A 28 1.23 18.40 -13.33
C THR A 28 0.11 17.45 -12.98
N ASP A 29 -1.09 17.81 -13.34
CA ASP A 29 -2.26 16.96 -13.28
C ASP A 29 -2.08 15.76 -14.23
N ASP A 30 -2.76 14.66 -13.94
CA ASP A 30 -2.90 13.55 -14.87
C ASP A 30 -4.37 13.26 -15.16
N GLU A 31 -4.58 12.42 -16.15
CA GLU A 31 -5.90 12.11 -16.66
C GLU A 31 -6.81 11.42 -15.64
N LEU A 32 -6.22 10.59 -14.77
CA LEU A 32 -6.98 9.86 -13.78
C LEU A 32 -7.64 10.76 -12.73
N MET A 33 -7.23 12.03 -12.65
CA MET A 33 -7.87 12.99 -11.73
C MET A 33 -9.34 13.26 -12.05
N LYS A 34 -9.76 13.04 -13.28
CA LYS A 34 -11.17 13.22 -13.69
C LYS A 34 -12.06 12.09 -13.17
N GLU A 35 -11.50 10.89 -12.99
CA GLU A 35 -12.23 9.69 -12.63
C GLU A 35 -12.00 9.25 -11.18
N VAL A 36 -10.80 9.55 -10.66
CA VAL A 36 -10.35 9.12 -9.34
C VAL A 36 -10.25 10.32 -8.43
N PRO A 37 -10.97 10.35 -7.30
CA PRO A 37 -10.78 11.39 -6.30
C PRO A 37 -9.30 11.53 -5.94
N THR A 38 -8.67 12.63 -6.37
CA THR A 38 -7.23 12.82 -6.30
C THR A 38 -6.90 14.15 -5.62
N VAL A 39 -5.93 14.11 -4.72
CA VAL A 39 -5.24 15.30 -4.23
C VAL A 39 -3.85 15.33 -4.86
N ARG A 40 -3.59 16.31 -5.71
CA ARG A 40 -2.27 16.55 -6.25
C ARG A 40 -1.46 17.41 -5.28
N VAL A 41 -0.24 16.99 -5.04
CA VAL A 41 0.74 17.72 -4.22
C VAL A 41 2.05 17.84 -5.00
N ASP A 42 2.73 18.97 -4.84
CA ASP A 42 4.02 19.14 -5.48
C ASP A 42 5.04 18.15 -4.93
N SER A 43 5.77 17.55 -5.83
CA SER A 43 6.83 16.59 -5.51
C SER A 43 7.94 17.26 -4.70
N LEU A 44 8.44 16.60 -3.65
CA LEU A 44 9.62 17.03 -2.90
C LEU A 44 10.86 16.96 -3.80
N HIS A 45 10.92 15.94 -4.65
CA HIS A 45 11.98 15.73 -5.63
C HIS A 45 11.42 15.83 -7.06
N PRO A 46 11.34 17.05 -7.64
CA PRO A 46 10.69 17.26 -8.94
C PRO A 46 11.28 16.45 -10.10
N SER A 47 12.53 16.00 -10.01
CA SER A 47 13.13 15.10 -10.99
C SER A 47 12.39 13.77 -11.10
N CYS A 48 11.74 13.31 -10.04
CA CYS A 48 10.96 12.08 -10.01
C CYS A 48 9.68 12.15 -10.85
N ASP A 49 9.21 13.35 -11.25
CA ASP A 49 8.13 13.50 -12.21
C ASP A 49 8.45 12.84 -13.56
N LYS A 50 9.73 12.81 -13.94
CA LYS A 50 10.21 12.16 -15.15
C LYS A 50 10.81 10.80 -14.85
N TRP A 51 11.81 10.78 -14.00
CA TRP A 51 12.50 9.56 -13.56
C TRP A 51 13.35 9.84 -12.32
N CYS A 52 13.35 8.91 -11.37
CA CYS A 52 14.34 8.83 -10.30
C CYS A 52 14.52 7.38 -9.86
N ALA A 53 15.67 7.09 -9.26
CA ALA A 53 16.04 5.72 -8.88
C ALA A 53 15.13 5.15 -7.76
N PHE A 54 14.53 6.02 -6.95
CA PHE A 54 13.72 5.61 -5.81
C PHE A 54 12.54 6.58 -5.57
N PRO A 55 11.48 6.52 -6.41
CA PRO A 55 10.38 7.49 -6.37
C PRO A 55 9.56 7.46 -5.08
N VAL A 56 9.57 6.34 -4.35
CA VAL A 56 8.78 6.18 -3.13
C VAL A 56 9.30 7.01 -1.94
N HIS A 57 10.49 7.62 -2.04
CA HIS A 57 10.99 8.49 -0.99
C HIS A 57 10.19 9.78 -0.83
N ASP A 58 9.43 10.18 -1.85
CA ASP A 58 8.50 11.34 -1.78
C ASP A 58 7.19 11.02 -1.03
N ARG A 59 6.93 9.74 -0.74
CA ARG A 59 5.68 9.30 -0.09
C ARG A 59 5.39 10.03 1.24
N PRO A 60 6.32 10.13 2.20
CA PRO A 60 6.03 10.80 3.47
C PRO A 60 5.71 12.27 3.31
N ASP A 61 6.38 12.99 2.41
CA ASP A 61 6.09 14.39 2.11
C ASP A 61 4.70 14.54 1.46
N ALA A 62 4.35 13.68 0.53
CA ALA A 62 3.02 13.65 -0.08
C ALA A 62 1.91 13.41 0.96
N ILE A 63 2.12 12.49 1.89
CA ILE A 63 1.20 12.24 3.01
C ILE A 63 1.08 13.49 3.89
N LYS A 64 2.19 14.14 4.24
CA LYS A 64 2.18 15.37 5.05
C LYS A 64 1.39 16.49 4.38
N LYS A 65 1.62 16.73 3.09
CA LYS A 65 0.88 17.74 2.32
C LYS A 65 -0.61 17.42 2.24
N TRP A 66 -0.96 16.13 2.07
CA TRP A 66 -2.36 15.70 2.14
C TRP A 66 -2.97 15.95 3.52
N LEU A 67 -2.28 15.62 4.61
CA LEU A 67 -2.75 15.87 5.98
C LEU A 67 -3.08 17.36 6.24
N GLN A 68 -2.43 18.27 5.53
CA GLN A 68 -2.66 19.71 5.59
C GLN A 68 -3.78 20.19 4.65
N SER A 69 -4.25 19.35 3.75
CA SER A 69 -5.26 19.70 2.74
C SER A 69 -6.68 19.76 3.31
N GLU A 70 -7.58 20.43 2.58
CA GLU A 70 -9.01 20.44 2.89
C GLU A 70 -9.66 19.06 2.76
N ASP A 71 -9.12 18.20 1.90
CA ASP A 71 -9.59 16.82 1.76
C ASP A 71 -9.40 16.02 3.07
N ALA A 72 -8.18 16.06 3.64
CA ALA A 72 -7.89 15.40 4.91
C ALA A 72 -8.68 15.99 6.07
N LYS A 73 -8.89 17.32 6.11
CA LYS A 73 -9.72 17.97 7.13
C LYS A 73 -11.17 17.49 7.07
N ARG A 74 -11.80 17.51 5.88
CA ARG A 74 -13.16 17.02 5.67
C ARG A 74 -13.30 15.53 6.00
N GLY A 75 -12.33 14.73 5.59
CA GLY A 75 -12.25 13.31 5.94
C GLY A 75 -12.12 13.11 7.45
N GLY A 76 -11.20 13.85 8.09
CA GLY A 76 -10.86 13.74 9.51
C GLY A 76 -11.96 14.19 10.47
N GLU A 77 -12.86 15.08 10.07
CA GLU A 77 -14.03 15.42 10.88
C GLU A 77 -14.98 14.22 11.10
N LYS A 78 -15.14 13.40 10.07
CA LYS A 78 -16.06 12.27 10.02
C LYS A 78 -15.39 10.92 10.26
N ASN A 79 -14.14 10.78 9.87
CA ASN A 79 -13.36 9.54 9.96
C ASN A 79 -12.06 9.79 10.70
N LYS A 80 -11.79 8.98 11.69
CA LYS A 80 -10.59 9.09 12.54
C LYS A 80 -9.49 8.13 12.11
N PHE A 81 -9.76 7.24 11.15
CA PHE A 81 -8.84 6.22 10.67
C PHE A 81 -8.56 6.42 9.19
N VAL A 82 -7.32 6.17 8.81
CA VAL A 82 -6.83 6.15 7.44
C VAL A 82 -6.27 4.78 7.14
N LEU A 83 -6.73 4.17 6.05
CA LEU A 83 -6.11 2.99 5.46
C LEU A 83 -5.16 3.46 4.37
N MET A 84 -3.86 3.35 4.60
CA MET A 84 -2.84 3.58 3.58
C MET A 84 -2.61 2.30 2.78
N ILE A 85 -2.71 2.42 1.46
CA ILE A 85 -2.53 1.30 0.52
C ILE A 85 -1.71 1.74 -0.68
N GLU A 86 -1.17 0.79 -1.41
CA GLU A 86 -0.58 0.95 -2.73
C GLU A 86 -1.56 0.53 -3.84
N THR A 87 -1.17 0.71 -5.08
CA THR A 87 -2.04 0.46 -6.24
C THR A 87 -2.19 -1.02 -6.58
N ASP A 88 -1.38 -1.88 -5.98
CA ASP A 88 -1.36 -3.32 -6.20
C ASP A 88 -2.17 -4.14 -5.16
N TYR A 89 -3.14 -3.49 -4.52
CA TYR A 89 -4.13 -4.16 -3.67
C TYR A 89 -5.49 -4.28 -4.36
N VAL A 90 -6.13 -5.42 -4.20
CA VAL A 90 -7.47 -5.71 -4.74
C VAL A 90 -8.42 -6.03 -3.61
N PHE A 91 -9.43 -5.17 -3.40
CA PHE A 91 -10.45 -5.40 -2.37
C PHE A 91 -11.38 -6.55 -2.73
N LYS A 92 -11.60 -7.45 -1.79
CA LYS A 92 -12.53 -8.57 -1.88
C LYS A 92 -13.73 -8.42 -0.96
N ARG A 93 -13.53 -7.80 0.18
CA ARG A 93 -14.59 -7.55 1.16
C ARG A 93 -14.34 -6.23 1.91
N PRO A 94 -15.40 -5.62 2.47
CA PRO A 94 -15.26 -4.41 3.29
C PRO A 94 -14.37 -4.66 4.49
N MET A 95 -13.43 -3.74 4.73
CA MET A 95 -12.62 -3.77 5.94
C MET A 95 -13.38 -3.18 7.12
N GLN A 96 -13.39 -3.88 8.24
CA GLN A 96 -13.96 -3.39 9.48
C GLN A 96 -12.86 -2.77 10.36
N ILE A 97 -13.21 -1.71 11.11
CA ILE A 97 -12.29 -1.17 12.10
C ILE A 97 -12.31 -2.08 13.32
N PRO A 98 -11.17 -2.70 13.67
CA PRO A 98 -11.14 -3.70 14.74
C PRO A 98 -11.26 -3.08 16.13
N SER A 99 -11.75 -3.87 17.07
CA SER A 99 -12.02 -3.45 18.44
C SER A 99 -10.88 -2.73 19.14
N PRO A 100 -9.60 -3.15 19.04
CA PRO A 100 -8.50 -2.43 19.69
C PRO A 100 -8.33 -0.99 19.21
N LEU A 101 -8.53 -0.72 17.91
CA LEU A 101 -8.49 0.66 17.39
C LEU A 101 -9.71 1.48 17.85
N MET A 102 -10.88 0.87 17.95
CA MET A 102 -12.05 1.53 18.49
C MET A 102 -11.91 1.85 19.98
N GLU A 103 -11.22 1.02 20.74
CA GLU A 103 -10.87 1.31 22.13
C GLU A 103 -9.88 2.46 22.26
N TYR A 104 -8.86 2.51 21.38
CA TYR A 104 -7.96 3.66 21.32
C TYR A 104 -8.74 4.95 21.05
N HIS A 105 -9.63 4.95 20.07
CA HIS A 105 -10.45 6.10 19.73
C HIS A 105 -11.30 6.58 20.91
N ARG A 106 -11.98 5.67 21.63
CA ARG A 106 -12.75 6.00 22.83
C ARG A 106 -11.88 6.63 23.93
N SER A 107 -10.72 6.04 24.21
CA SER A 107 -9.78 6.58 25.19
C SER A 107 -9.27 7.97 24.81
N PHE A 108 -8.96 8.18 23.54
CA PHE A 108 -8.51 9.48 23.00
C PHE A 108 -9.59 10.57 23.19
N LEU A 109 -10.86 10.27 22.91
CA LEU A 109 -11.97 11.21 23.12
C LEU A 109 -12.17 11.56 24.61
N GLN A 110 -12.04 10.59 25.50
CA GLN A 110 -12.14 10.81 26.94
C GLN A 110 -11.04 11.75 27.44
N GLN A 111 -9.79 11.54 27.02
CA GLN A 111 -8.64 12.40 27.38
C GLN A 111 -8.81 13.84 26.86
N LYS A 112 -9.35 14.01 25.66
CA LYS A 112 -9.59 15.34 25.08
C LYS A 112 -10.65 16.12 25.85
N ASN A 113 -11.62 15.44 26.45
CA ASN A 113 -12.70 16.04 27.23
C ASN A 113 -12.29 16.33 28.70
N THR A 114 -11.29 15.64 29.23
CA THR A 114 -10.72 15.91 30.54
C THR A 114 -9.58 16.92 30.39
N ARG A 115 -9.84 18.18 30.70
CA ARG A 115 -8.87 19.32 30.66
C ARG A 115 -7.69 19.19 31.65
N LYS A 116 -7.21 18.03 32.02
CA LYS A 116 -6.06 17.84 32.88
C LYS A 116 -4.88 17.31 32.07
N GLY A 117 -3.93 18.21 31.81
CA GLY A 117 -2.68 17.98 31.09
C GLY A 117 -1.62 17.16 31.85
N GLU A 118 -2.02 16.09 32.51
CA GLU A 118 -1.07 15.08 33.00
C GLU A 118 -1.37 13.77 32.29
N VAL A 119 -0.63 13.52 31.25
CA VAL A 119 -0.48 12.19 30.67
C VAL A 119 0.34 11.37 31.66
N GLY A 120 -0.30 10.87 32.70
CA GLY A 120 0.27 9.82 33.52
C GLY A 120 0.66 8.64 32.64
N GLY A 121 1.73 7.95 33.00
CA GLY A 121 2.41 6.90 32.24
C GLY A 121 1.59 5.63 31.96
N GLU A 122 0.32 5.76 31.58
CA GLU A 122 -0.45 4.65 31.03
C GLU A 122 0.15 4.23 29.69
N GLU A 123 0.43 2.97 29.59
CA GLU A 123 0.90 2.35 28.36
C GLU A 123 -0.09 2.67 27.22
N ARG A 124 0.33 3.49 26.25
CA ARG A 124 -0.56 3.92 25.17
C ARG A 124 -1.05 2.70 24.41
N LYS A 125 -2.37 2.60 24.24
CA LYS A 125 -3.01 1.55 23.42
C LYS A 125 -2.55 1.66 21.97
N ALA A 126 -2.61 0.55 21.24
CA ALA A 126 -2.29 0.54 19.82
C ALA A 126 -3.24 1.45 19.04
N SER A 127 -2.69 2.31 18.20
CA SER A 127 -3.43 3.27 17.36
C SER A 127 -3.31 2.98 15.87
N ALA A 128 -2.65 1.89 15.52
CA ALA A 128 -2.53 1.41 14.14
C ALA A 128 -2.51 -0.13 14.10
N ILE A 129 -2.88 -0.66 12.93
CA ILE A 129 -2.70 -2.06 12.55
C ILE A 129 -1.92 -2.08 11.25
N ALA A 130 -0.88 -2.91 11.19
CA ALA A 130 -0.01 -3.05 10.04
C ALA A 130 0.26 -4.54 9.75
N PHE A 131 0.66 -4.84 8.53
CA PHE A 131 0.99 -6.19 8.11
C PHE A 131 2.46 -6.50 8.39
N HIS A 132 2.74 -7.72 8.86
CA HIS A 132 4.11 -8.21 9.01
C HIS A 132 4.71 -8.61 7.66
N PHE A 133 5.81 -7.99 7.29
CA PHE A 133 6.53 -8.35 6.07
C PHE A 133 7.78 -9.16 6.40
N ASN A 134 7.82 -10.42 6.00
CA ASN A 134 8.94 -11.35 6.26
C ASN A 134 10.29 -10.86 5.71
N TYR A 135 10.29 -9.99 4.70
CA TYR A 135 11.51 -9.42 4.12
C TYR A 135 11.97 -8.12 4.82
N ILE A 136 11.23 -7.65 5.84
CA ILE A 136 11.63 -6.54 6.71
C ILE A 136 12.05 -7.13 8.04
N ASN A 137 13.35 -7.10 8.33
CA ASN A 137 13.89 -7.63 9.58
C ASN A 137 14.73 -6.57 10.30
N PRO A 138 14.11 -5.66 11.08
CA PRO A 138 14.83 -4.61 11.80
C PRO A 138 15.83 -5.14 12.84
N HIS A 139 15.69 -6.40 13.24
CA HIS A 139 16.56 -7.04 14.23
C HIS A 139 17.73 -7.82 13.61
N TYR A 140 17.90 -7.74 12.28
CA TYR A 140 19.07 -8.34 11.64
C TYR A 140 20.35 -7.69 12.20
N PRO A 141 21.40 -8.46 12.60
CA PRO A 141 22.50 -7.96 13.42
C PRO A 141 23.23 -6.72 12.92
N THR A 142 23.21 -6.44 11.62
CA THR A 142 23.89 -5.28 11.03
C THR A 142 23.03 -4.01 10.98
N LEU A 143 21.73 -4.09 11.30
CA LEU A 143 20.78 -2.98 11.14
C LEU A 143 20.62 -2.08 12.37
N PRO A 144 20.67 -2.57 13.63
CA PRO A 144 20.52 -1.70 14.78
C PRO A 144 21.45 -0.48 14.78
N PRO A 145 22.77 -0.59 14.46
CA PRO A 145 23.64 0.58 14.41
C PRO A 145 23.25 1.59 13.32
N VAL A 146 22.67 1.13 12.20
CA VAL A 146 22.15 2.02 11.16
C VAL A 146 20.94 2.79 11.67
N MET A 147 20.00 2.10 12.31
CA MET A 147 18.78 2.70 12.82
C MET A 147 19.08 3.71 13.95
N GLU A 148 20.01 3.39 14.85
CA GLU A 148 20.46 4.31 15.90
C GLU A 148 21.05 5.60 15.30
N ARG A 149 21.90 5.47 14.29
CA ARG A 149 22.49 6.60 13.57
C ARG A 149 21.41 7.46 12.88
N LEU A 150 20.39 6.83 12.28
CA LEU A 150 19.27 7.53 11.66
C LEU A 150 18.41 8.26 12.71
N MET A 151 18.11 7.64 13.85
CA MET A 151 17.39 8.28 14.95
C MET A 151 18.12 9.51 15.50
N GLN A 152 19.45 9.49 15.56
CA GLN A 152 20.27 10.66 15.97
C GLN A 152 20.05 11.87 15.05
N LYS A 153 19.67 11.67 13.79
CA LYS A 153 19.37 12.76 12.85
C LYS A 153 18.10 13.53 13.16
N LEU A 154 17.24 13.01 14.03
CA LEU A 154 16.06 13.72 14.52
C LEU A 154 16.40 14.85 15.49
N ASN A 155 17.66 14.94 15.95
CA ASN A 155 18.17 15.98 16.87
C ASN A 155 17.36 16.12 18.18
N ASP A 156 16.71 15.04 18.61
CA ASP A 156 15.96 14.98 19.86
C ASP A 156 16.36 13.71 20.64
N PRO A 157 17.05 13.83 21.78
CA PRO A 157 17.44 12.67 22.58
C PRO A 157 16.29 11.78 23.03
N LYS A 158 15.07 12.32 23.15
CA LYS A 158 13.87 11.56 23.53
C LYS A 158 13.39 10.63 22.41
N LYS A 159 13.87 10.85 21.19
CA LYS A 159 13.56 10.03 20.01
C LYS A 159 14.56 8.89 19.78
N ILE A 160 15.59 8.80 20.60
CA ILE A 160 16.50 7.64 20.59
C ILE A 160 15.82 6.53 21.39
N VAL A 161 15.26 5.58 20.70
CA VAL A 161 14.51 4.45 21.29
C VAL A 161 15.26 3.14 21.09
N ASP A 162 14.92 2.13 21.90
CA ASP A 162 15.43 0.78 21.70
C ASP A 162 15.00 0.26 20.30
N THR A 163 15.96 -0.17 19.51
CA THR A 163 15.74 -0.70 18.15
C THR A 163 14.82 -1.92 18.14
N LYS A 164 14.67 -2.63 19.26
CA LYS A 164 13.69 -3.71 19.43
C LYS A 164 12.24 -3.28 19.27
N LYS A 165 11.96 -1.97 19.40
CA LYS A 165 10.62 -1.40 19.18
C LYS A 165 10.31 -1.10 17.73
N ILE A 166 11.29 -1.21 16.82
CA ILE A 166 11.11 -0.97 15.40
C ILE A 166 10.43 -2.19 14.79
N LEU A 167 9.38 -1.95 14.01
CA LEU A 167 8.47 -2.97 13.51
C LEU A 167 8.98 -3.63 12.24
N ALA A 168 8.65 -4.91 12.03
CA ALA A 168 8.83 -5.61 10.76
C ALA A 168 7.65 -5.31 9.80
N SER A 169 7.43 -4.03 9.52
CA SER A 169 6.30 -3.55 8.73
C SER A 169 6.65 -2.29 7.94
N GLY A 170 5.68 -1.77 7.20
CA GLY A 170 5.79 -0.54 6.41
C GLY A 170 4.50 0.28 6.44
N PRO A 171 4.43 1.38 5.67
CA PRO A 171 3.27 2.28 5.67
C PRO A 171 2.05 1.71 4.96
N ALA A 172 2.21 0.68 4.11
CA ALA A 172 1.13 0.10 3.32
C ALA A 172 1.24 -1.44 3.24
N PRO A 173 0.18 -2.19 3.61
CA PRO A 173 -1.09 -1.68 4.12
C PRO A 173 -0.99 -1.36 5.62
N THR A 174 -1.47 -0.19 6.00
CA THR A 174 -1.58 0.21 7.40
C THR A 174 -2.89 0.94 7.64
N LEU A 175 -3.68 0.47 8.60
CA LEU A 175 -4.85 1.17 9.12
C LEU A 175 -4.41 1.93 10.37
N ILE A 176 -4.42 3.27 10.33
CA ILE A 176 -3.86 4.12 11.38
C ILE A 176 -4.83 5.22 11.80
N TYR A 177 -4.83 5.57 13.08
CA TYR A 177 -5.53 6.73 13.58
C TYR A 177 -4.91 8.02 13.06
N LEU A 178 -5.73 8.93 12.52
CA LEU A 178 -5.27 10.13 11.81
C LEU A 178 -4.32 11.00 12.65
N ASP A 179 -4.62 11.19 13.95
CA ASP A 179 -3.75 11.94 14.86
C ASP A 179 -2.38 11.25 15.06
N SER A 180 -2.35 9.93 15.06
CA SER A 180 -1.11 9.16 15.15
C SER A 180 -0.26 9.28 13.88
N LEU A 181 -0.90 9.32 12.71
CA LEU A 181 -0.22 9.60 11.45
C LEU A 181 0.38 11.02 11.46
N ASN A 182 -0.36 12.01 11.94
CA ASN A 182 0.15 13.38 12.10
C ASN A 182 1.37 13.46 13.05
N ARG A 183 1.42 12.64 14.09
CA ARG A 183 2.56 12.64 15.03
C ARG A 183 3.85 12.06 14.46
N LEU A 184 3.74 11.03 13.61
CA LEU A 184 4.92 10.35 13.07
C LEU A 184 5.45 10.96 11.76
N ILE A 185 4.64 11.77 11.06
CA ILE A 185 4.93 12.13 9.68
C ILE A 185 6.21 12.95 9.52
N ASP A 186 6.54 13.83 10.46
CA ASP A 186 7.75 14.64 10.40
C ASP A 186 9.00 13.78 10.58
N ASP A 187 8.99 12.83 11.51
CA ASP A 187 10.07 11.87 11.70
C ASP A 187 10.24 10.99 10.46
N TYR A 188 9.13 10.58 9.86
CA TYR A 188 9.14 9.76 8.66
C TYR A 188 9.81 10.47 7.47
N ILE A 189 9.54 11.77 7.28
CA ILE A 189 10.22 12.58 6.26
C ILE A 189 11.71 12.65 6.55
N VAL A 190 12.09 13.06 7.76
CA VAL A 190 13.50 13.23 8.12
C VAL A 190 14.28 11.93 7.97
N ILE A 191 13.75 10.81 8.48
CA ILE A 191 14.43 9.51 8.38
C ILE A 191 14.56 9.07 6.92
N THR A 192 13.53 9.26 6.09
CA THR A 192 13.59 8.91 4.67
C THR A 192 14.68 9.71 3.95
N GLU A 193 14.74 11.03 4.17
CA GLU A 193 15.75 11.89 3.59
C GLU A 193 17.19 11.54 4.06
N GLU A 194 17.34 11.20 5.34
CA GLU A 194 18.67 10.84 5.87
C GLU A 194 19.13 9.46 5.36
N ILE A 195 18.22 8.52 5.11
CA ILE A 195 18.55 7.26 4.44
C ILE A 195 19.10 7.52 3.03
N GLU A 196 18.48 8.42 2.26
CA GLU A 196 18.92 8.73 0.90
C GLU A 196 20.29 9.42 0.83
N LYS A 197 20.72 10.06 1.92
CA LYS A 197 22.07 10.66 2.07
C LYS A 197 23.13 9.68 2.59
N ASP A 198 22.73 8.55 3.18
CA ASP A 198 23.63 7.56 3.80
C ASP A 198 23.76 6.32 2.91
N GLU A 199 24.88 6.20 2.17
CA GLU A 199 25.14 5.07 1.26
C GLU A 199 25.17 3.71 2.00
N ASP A 200 25.65 3.65 3.25
CA ASP A 200 25.63 2.43 4.06
C ASP A 200 24.20 2.04 4.42
N ALA A 201 23.36 3.01 4.81
CA ALA A 201 21.95 2.79 5.06
C ALA A 201 21.22 2.31 3.79
N LYS A 202 21.39 2.97 2.66
CA LYS A 202 20.80 2.55 1.37
C LYS A 202 21.17 1.11 1.02
N LYS A 203 22.45 0.77 1.15
CA LYS A 203 22.94 -0.57 0.85
C LYS A 203 22.37 -1.64 1.76
N LYS A 204 22.28 -1.37 3.07
CA LYS A 204 21.82 -2.34 4.08
C LYS A 204 20.30 -2.49 4.12
N LEU A 205 19.57 -1.39 3.96
CA LEU A 205 18.10 -1.39 3.98
C LEU A 205 17.49 -1.76 2.61
N GLY A 206 18.26 -1.62 1.53
CA GLY A 206 17.89 -2.05 0.20
C GLY A 206 16.70 -1.29 -0.38
N TRP A 207 15.90 -1.98 -1.19
CA TRP A 207 14.75 -1.38 -1.89
C TRP A 207 13.56 -1.08 -0.97
N VAL A 208 13.51 -1.70 0.22
CA VAL A 208 12.45 -1.48 1.24
C VAL A 208 12.79 -0.39 2.27
N ARG A 209 13.82 0.40 2.01
CA ARG A 209 14.36 1.39 2.95
C ARG A 209 13.36 2.45 3.40
N GLU A 210 12.40 2.79 2.57
CA GLU A 210 11.30 3.68 2.93
C GLU A 210 10.36 3.04 3.97
N MET A 211 10.11 1.73 3.88
CA MET A 211 9.33 0.99 4.86
C MET A 211 10.03 0.97 6.24
N TYR A 212 11.36 0.83 6.25
CA TYR A 212 12.15 1.00 7.49
C TYR A 212 12.04 2.43 8.04
N ALA A 213 12.06 3.45 7.19
CA ALA A 213 11.87 4.84 7.63
C ALA A 213 10.54 5.02 8.37
N TYR A 214 9.45 4.46 7.81
CA TYR A 214 8.15 4.47 8.48
C TYR A 214 8.20 3.78 9.85
N SER A 215 8.78 2.60 9.92
CA SER A 215 8.85 1.82 11.17
C SER A 215 9.70 2.49 12.24
N ILE A 216 10.81 3.14 11.85
CA ILE A 216 11.62 3.97 12.76
C ILE A 216 10.79 5.17 13.25
N ALA A 217 10.13 5.89 12.35
CA ALA A 217 9.29 7.04 12.70
C ALA A 217 8.14 6.66 13.64
N ALA A 218 7.52 5.51 13.44
CA ALA A 218 6.49 4.99 14.34
C ALA A 218 7.04 4.76 15.76
N ALA A 219 8.24 4.18 15.87
CA ALA A 219 8.89 3.94 17.15
C ALA A 219 9.30 5.24 17.85
N THR A 220 9.94 6.18 17.15
CA THR A 220 10.41 7.47 17.69
C THR A 220 9.27 8.38 18.11
N SER A 221 8.12 8.31 17.42
CA SER A 221 6.91 9.06 17.73
C SER A 221 5.97 8.36 18.72
N ASN A 222 6.39 7.20 19.25
CA ASN A 222 5.59 6.37 20.15
C ASN A 222 4.17 6.06 19.59
N VAL A 223 4.10 5.70 18.32
CA VAL A 223 2.87 5.23 17.64
C VAL A 223 2.87 3.71 17.66
N LYS A 224 2.08 3.14 18.56
CA LYS A 224 2.00 1.69 18.71
C LYS A 224 1.13 1.06 17.63
N HIS A 225 1.64 -0.01 17.02
CA HIS A 225 0.96 -0.82 16.03
C HIS A 225 0.67 -2.21 16.59
N ILE A 226 -0.45 -2.79 16.19
CA ILE A 226 -0.64 -4.22 16.16
C ILE A 226 -0.11 -4.67 14.81
N VAL A 227 0.96 -5.45 14.82
CA VAL A 227 1.52 -6.04 13.59
C VAL A 227 0.90 -7.43 13.42
N GLU A 228 0.10 -7.58 12.38
CA GLU A 228 -0.63 -8.82 12.10
C GLU A 228 0.21 -9.74 11.22
N GLU A 229 0.31 -11.00 11.65
CA GLU A 229 1.05 -12.03 10.95
C GLU A 229 0.32 -12.50 9.68
N PRO A 230 1.05 -12.92 8.63
CA PRO A 230 0.46 -13.55 7.46
C PRO A 230 -0.55 -14.65 7.83
N ARG A 231 -1.62 -14.78 7.06
CA ARG A 231 -2.73 -15.73 7.25
C ARG A 231 -3.62 -15.47 8.47
N LYS A 232 -3.24 -14.53 9.37
CA LYS A 232 -4.00 -14.14 10.57
C LYS A 232 -4.30 -12.64 10.57
N THR A 233 -4.28 -12.03 9.42
CA THR A 233 -4.45 -10.60 9.21
C THR A 233 -5.79 -10.29 8.59
N MET A 234 -6.38 -9.16 9.01
CA MET A 234 -7.55 -8.59 8.36
C MET A 234 -7.18 -7.72 7.13
N LEU A 235 -5.89 -7.43 6.93
CA LEU A 235 -5.43 -6.51 5.90
C LEU A 235 -5.30 -7.21 4.55
N ILE A 236 -4.28 -8.03 4.38
CA ILE A 236 -3.96 -8.63 3.08
C ILE A 236 -3.66 -10.13 3.15
N SER A 237 -4.04 -10.83 2.08
CA SER A 237 -3.48 -12.10 1.68
C SER A 237 -2.58 -11.88 0.47
N GLN A 238 -1.47 -12.62 0.37
CA GLN A 238 -0.42 -12.43 -0.66
C GLN A 238 -0.25 -13.68 -1.54
N PRO A 239 -1.20 -13.99 -2.47
CA PRO A 239 -0.99 -15.07 -3.41
C PRO A 239 0.23 -14.79 -4.32
N PRO A 240 1.02 -15.81 -4.68
CA PRO A 240 0.83 -17.23 -4.41
C PRO A 240 1.45 -17.74 -3.08
N ALA A 241 2.00 -16.88 -2.22
CA ALA A 241 2.52 -17.29 -0.92
C ALA A 241 1.40 -17.73 0.04
N ASP A 242 0.21 -17.14 -0.11
CA ASP A 242 -1.01 -17.53 0.58
C ASP A 242 -1.95 -18.28 -0.36
N ASP A 243 -2.53 -19.35 0.12
CA ASP A 243 -3.44 -20.25 -0.61
C ASP A 243 -4.91 -20.01 -0.28
N ASP A 244 -5.22 -18.90 0.39
CA ASP A 244 -6.57 -18.49 0.77
C ASP A 244 -6.60 -16.97 1.01
N LEU A 245 -7.79 -16.37 0.96
CA LEU A 245 -8.00 -15.01 1.43
C LEU A 245 -7.97 -14.92 2.96
N TYR A 246 -8.27 -16.03 3.64
CA TYR A 246 -8.43 -16.09 5.10
C TYR A 246 -9.37 -14.98 5.62
N GLU A 247 -8.95 -14.23 6.64
CA GLU A 247 -9.71 -13.10 7.18
C GLU A 247 -9.39 -11.77 6.48
N ALA A 248 -8.42 -11.75 5.56
CA ALA A 248 -7.97 -10.54 4.89
C ALA A 248 -9.06 -9.89 4.03
N SER A 249 -9.06 -8.58 3.99
CA SER A 249 -10.01 -7.79 3.20
C SER A 249 -9.55 -7.59 1.76
N MET A 250 -8.25 -7.75 1.49
CA MET A 250 -7.62 -7.47 0.20
C MET A 250 -6.66 -8.58 -0.22
N TYR A 251 -6.47 -8.72 -1.52
CA TYR A 251 -5.28 -9.36 -2.06
C TYR A 251 -4.18 -8.32 -2.32
N HIS A 252 -2.94 -8.71 -2.08
CA HIS A 252 -1.74 -8.01 -2.51
C HIS A 252 -1.01 -8.88 -3.54
N TYR A 253 -1.02 -8.49 -4.81
CA TYR A 253 -0.46 -9.30 -5.90
C TYR A 253 1.00 -8.99 -6.21
N THR A 254 1.77 -8.54 -5.26
CA THR A 254 3.21 -8.20 -5.22
C THR A 254 3.90 -8.08 -6.59
N TRP A 255 4.08 -9.22 -7.30
CA TRP A 255 4.66 -9.31 -8.65
C TRP A 255 3.73 -10.03 -9.61
N GLY A 256 3.32 -11.24 -9.26
CA GLY A 256 2.57 -12.19 -10.05
C GLY A 256 2.95 -13.62 -9.68
N ALA A 257 2.60 -14.56 -10.54
CA ALA A 257 2.93 -15.96 -10.34
C ALA A 257 3.20 -16.66 -11.68
N ARG A 258 4.02 -17.72 -11.63
CA ARG A 258 4.31 -18.58 -12.77
C ARG A 258 4.17 -20.03 -12.35
N TYR A 259 3.40 -20.79 -13.14
CA TYR A 259 3.25 -22.23 -13.01
C TYR A 259 4.13 -22.91 -14.03
N VAL A 260 4.93 -23.86 -13.59
CA VAL A 260 5.89 -24.60 -14.41
C VAL A 260 5.72 -26.10 -14.24
N ARG A 261 6.06 -26.87 -15.30
CA ARG A 261 6.12 -28.35 -15.27
C ARG A 261 7.54 -28.84 -15.48
N GLY A 262 7.75 -30.07 -15.11
CA GLY A 262 9.04 -30.73 -15.26
C GLY A 262 10.07 -30.40 -14.19
N LYS A 263 11.13 -31.18 -14.13
CA LYS A 263 12.20 -31.04 -13.13
C LYS A 263 13.06 -29.80 -13.37
N ASP A 264 13.25 -29.41 -14.60
CA ASP A 264 14.04 -28.27 -15.04
C ASP A 264 13.24 -26.96 -15.10
N LYS A 265 11.93 -27.00 -14.80
CA LYS A 265 11.03 -25.85 -14.86
C LYS A 265 10.97 -25.18 -16.24
N SER A 266 11.28 -25.91 -17.29
CA SER A 266 11.39 -25.38 -18.66
C SER A 266 10.04 -25.14 -19.32
N SER A 267 9.01 -25.87 -18.89
CA SER A 267 7.65 -25.77 -19.45
C SER A 267 6.78 -24.85 -18.63
N ILE A 268 6.49 -23.66 -19.17
CA ILE A 268 5.53 -22.71 -18.56
C ILE A 268 4.12 -23.15 -18.89
N ALA A 269 3.34 -23.50 -17.87
CA ALA A 269 1.95 -23.86 -17.98
C ALA A 269 1.01 -22.65 -17.88
N TRP A 270 1.42 -21.65 -17.08
CA TRP A 270 0.73 -20.38 -16.91
C TRP A 270 1.68 -19.35 -16.34
N ASP A 271 1.51 -18.09 -16.75
CA ASP A 271 2.34 -16.97 -16.30
C ASP A 271 1.53 -15.67 -16.28
N TRP A 272 1.66 -14.94 -15.20
CA TRP A 272 1.20 -13.57 -15.11
C TRP A 272 2.14 -12.77 -14.21
N ASP A 273 2.54 -11.59 -14.69
CA ASP A 273 3.40 -10.65 -13.98
C ASP A 273 2.87 -9.23 -14.22
N LYS A 274 2.74 -8.42 -13.17
CA LYS A 274 2.22 -7.04 -13.28
C LYS A 274 3.17 -6.10 -14.00
N ARG A 275 4.47 -6.36 -13.99
CA ARG A 275 5.51 -5.44 -14.49
C ARG A 275 5.39 -5.09 -15.97
N PRO A 276 5.03 -6.00 -16.88
CA PRO A 276 4.77 -5.62 -18.26
C PRO A 276 3.56 -4.71 -18.47
N TYR A 277 2.66 -4.58 -17.47
CA TYR A 277 1.43 -3.79 -17.57
C TYR A 277 1.61 -2.31 -17.22
N ILE A 278 2.82 -1.82 -17.14
CA ILE A 278 3.13 -0.40 -16.93
C ILE A 278 3.10 0.43 -18.22
N ASP A 279 3.03 -0.21 -19.37
CA ASP A 279 3.02 0.46 -20.67
C ASP A 279 1.61 0.99 -21.01
N VAL A 280 1.56 2.19 -21.55
CA VAL A 280 0.33 2.88 -21.99
C VAL A 280 -0.54 2.04 -22.94
N LYS A 281 0.08 1.21 -23.80
CA LYS A 281 -0.65 0.31 -24.70
C LYS A 281 -1.63 -0.62 -23.95
N HIS A 282 -1.31 -1.02 -22.72
CA HIS A 282 -2.18 -1.87 -21.90
C HIS A 282 -3.43 -1.13 -21.41
N VAL A 283 -3.32 0.18 -21.23
CA VAL A 283 -4.45 1.02 -20.84
C VAL A 283 -5.35 1.32 -22.04
N ARG A 284 -4.75 1.54 -23.22
CA ARG A 284 -5.48 1.83 -24.47
C ARG A 284 -6.28 0.65 -25.01
N GLU A 285 -5.75 -0.55 -24.85
CA GLU A 285 -6.34 -1.78 -25.36
C GLU A 285 -6.56 -2.80 -24.22
N PRO A 286 -7.33 -2.46 -23.18
CA PRO A 286 -7.43 -3.33 -21.99
C PRO A 286 -7.93 -4.73 -22.33
N GLY A 287 -8.82 -4.89 -23.28
CA GLY A 287 -9.33 -6.19 -23.74
C GLY A 287 -8.25 -7.10 -24.36
N LYS A 288 -7.25 -6.51 -25.01
CA LYS A 288 -6.13 -7.24 -25.62
C LYS A 288 -5.10 -7.70 -24.58
N TYR A 289 -4.96 -6.95 -23.52
CA TYR A 289 -3.95 -7.17 -22.48
C TYR A 289 -4.55 -7.66 -21.15
N MET A 290 -5.68 -8.31 -21.22
CA MET A 290 -6.29 -8.92 -20.04
C MET A 290 -5.33 -9.92 -19.38
N PRO A 291 -5.17 -9.89 -18.05
CA PRO A 291 -4.42 -10.91 -17.34
C PRO A 291 -4.93 -12.31 -17.73
N PRO A 292 -4.04 -13.25 -18.10
CA PRO A 292 -4.47 -14.60 -18.48
C PRO A 292 -5.02 -15.33 -17.26
N MET A 293 -6.13 -16.07 -17.46
CA MET A 293 -6.67 -16.90 -16.38
C MET A 293 -5.75 -18.09 -16.11
N PRO A 294 -5.51 -18.43 -14.83
CA PRO A 294 -4.90 -19.71 -14.46
C PRO A 294 -5.70 -20.91 -14.99
N PRO A 295 -5.11 -22.11 -15.09
CA PRO A 295 -5.81 -23.32 -15.51
C PRO A 295 -7.14 -23.51 -14.78
N GLU A 296 -8.15 -24.04 -15.47
CA GLU A 296 -9.47 -24.25 -14.86
C GLU A 296 -9.41 -25.33 -13.78
N PHE A 297 -8.63 -26.37 -14.03
CA PHE A 297 -8.45 -27.50 -13.12
C PHE A 297 -6.97 -27.78 -12.91
N ILE A 298 -6.63 -28.20 -11.69
CA ILE A 298 -5.33 -28.74 -11.31
C ILE A 298 -5.52 -30.22 -11.00
N GLU A 299 -4.72 -31.05 -11.67
CA GLU A 299 -4.69 -32.48 -11.39
C GLU A 299 -4.06 -32.72 -10.00
N GLU A 300 -4.80 -33.36 -9.10
CA GLU A 300 -4.30 -33.70 -7.78
C GLU A 300 -3.12 -34.66 -7.89
N GLY A 301 -2.01 -34.34 -7.22
CA GLY A 301 -0.77 -35.12 -7.34
C GLY A 301 0.02 -34.86 -8.62
N GLY A 302 -0.40 -33.88 -9.44
CA GLY A 302 0.31 -33.46 -10.64
C GLY A 302 1.67 -32.79 -10.34
N ASP A 303 2.44 -32.54 -11.40
CA ASP A 303 3.80 -32.00 -11.33
C ASP A 303 3.88 -30.46 -11.43
N LEU A 304 2.73 -29.78 -11.37
CA LEU A 304 2.66 -28.32 -11.50
C LEU A 304 3.19 -27.62 -10.26
N LYS A 305 4.16 -26.72 -10.46
CA LYS A 305 4.87 -26.04 -9.36
C LYS A 305 5.03 -24.55 -9.63
N LEU A 306 5.17 -23.78 -8.57
CA LEU A 306 5.72 -22.43 -8.61
C LEU A 306 7.23 -22.47 -8.90
N LEU A 307 7.84 -21.31 -9.20
CA LEU A 307 9.27 -21.20 -9.47
C LEU A 307 10.15 -21.61 -8.28
N ASP A 308 9.70 -21.41 -7.07
CA ASP A 308 10.40 -21.84 -5.84
C ASP A 308 10.32 -23.36 -5.60
N GLY A 309 9.49 -24.06 -6.36
CA GLY A 309 9.28 -25.51 -6.23
C GLY A 309 8.04 -25.89 -5.42
N THR A 310 7.31 -24.92 -4.87
CA THR A 310 6.04 -25.15 -4.17
C THR A 310 5.03 -25.80 -5.13
N LEU A 311 4.36 -26.85 -4.69
CA LEU A 311 3.33 -27.53 -5.48
C LEU A 311 2.11 -26.61 -5.63
N VAL A 312 1.59 -26.48 -6.86
CA VAL A 312 0.34 -25.79 -7.11
C VAL A 312 -0.81 -26.73 -6.77
N THR A 313 -1.48 -26.45 -5.67
CA THR A 313 -2.69 -27.18 -5.26
C THR A 313 -3.93 -26.59 -5.91
N SER A 314 -5.05 -27.33 -5.93
CA SER A 314 -6.35 -26.80 -6.36
C SER A 314 -6.72 -25.56 -5.57
N LYS A 315 -6.53 -25.55 -4.24
CA LYS A 315 -6.80 -24.42 -3.36
C LYS A 315 -6.01 -23.17 -3.76
N LEU A 316 -4.69 -23.31 -3.98
CA LEU A 316 -3.85 -22.19 -4.44
C LEU A 316 -4.30 -21.67 -5.80
N ASN A 317 -4.62 -22.59 -6.72
CA ASN A 317 -5.11 -22.21 -8.05
C ASN A 317 -6.44 -21.45 -7.98
N ASP A 318 -7.36 -21.87 -7.11
CA ASP A 318 -8.65 -21.20 -6.93
C ASP A 318 -8.46 -19.75 -6.44
N VAL A 319 -7.55 -19.53 -5.50
CA VAL A 319 -7.19 -18.19 -5.03
C VAL A 319 -6.58 -17.34 -6.14
N MET A 320 -5.67 -17.91 -6.94
CA MET A 320 -5.08 -17.20 -8.08
C MET A 320 -6.15 -16.89 -9.15
N ARG A 321 -7.05 -17.81 -9.41
CA ARG A 321 -8.18 -17.59 -10.33
C ARG A 321 -9.09 -16.47 -9.82
N ASP A 322 -9.43 -16.48 -8.53
CA ASP A 322 -10.28 -15.46 -7.92
C ASP A 322 -9.63 -14.07 -7.96
N LEU A 323 -8.32 -13.98 -7.70
CA LEU A 323 -7.55 -12.74 -7.84
C LEU A 323 -7.59 -12.22 -9.28
N ILE A 324 -7.22 -13.06 -10.26
CA ILE A 324 -7.15 -12.69 -11.68
C ILE A 324 -8.55 -12.36 -12.22
N ASP A 325 -9.58 -13.13 -11.87
CA ASP A 325 -10.96 -12.87 -12.29
C ASP A 325 -11.45 -11.51 -11.74
N THR A 326 -11.12 -11.19 -10.49
CA THR A 326 -11.45 -9.88 -9.88
C THR A 326 -10.80 -8.74 -10.65
N MET A 327 -9.53 -8.87 -11.06
CA MET A 327 -8.84 -7.88 -11.88
C MET A 327 -9.47 -7.75 -13.26
N ARG A 328 -9.75 -8.88 -13.93
CA ARG A 328 -10.39 -8.92 -15.26
C ARG A 328 -11.76 -8.24 -15.23
N ASN A 329 -12.58 -8.57 -14.24
CA ASN A 329 -13.89 -7.96 -14.06
C ASN A 329 -13.78 -6.44 -13.80
N ALA A 330 -12.76 -5.97 -13.10
CA ALA A 330 -12.50 -4.54 -12.92
C ALA A 330 -12.12 -3.87 -14.25
N ILE A 331 -11.20 -4.47 -15.00
CA ILE A 331 -10.75 -3.97 -16.32
C ILE A 331 -11.94 -3.91 -17.33
N GLN A 332 -12.79 -4.94 -17.37
CA GLN A 332 -13.95 -4.96 -18.26
C GLN A 332 -15.00 -3.88 -17.95
N ARG A 333 -15.00 -3.36 -16.74
CA ARG A 333 -15.91 -2.28 -16.31
C ARG A 333 -15.31 -0.89 -16.44
N LEU A 334 -14.01 -0.80 -16.75
CA LEU A 334 -13.42 0.47 -17.15
C LEU A 334 -14.04 0.81 -18.50
N ASP A 335 -14.76 1.92 -18.58
CA ASP A 335 -15.11 2.50 -19.85
C ASP A 335 -13.81 2.66 -20.64
N THR A 336 -13.84 2.30 -21.93
CA THR A 336 -12.66 2.38 -22.76
C THR A 336 -12.19 3.82 -22.79
N LEU A 337 -11.22 4.13 -21.98
CA LEU A 337 -10.54 5.40 -22.00
C LEU A 337 -9.69 5.41 -23.26
N ASP A 338 -10.12 6.18 -24.24
CA ASP A 338 -9.35 6.37 -25.48
C ASP A 338 -8.24 7.37 -25.20
N TYR A 339 -7.13 6.86 -24.68
CA TYR A 339 -5.96 7.69 -24.39
C TYR A 339 -5.15 7.93 -25.67
N ASN A 340 -5.35 9.06 -26.28
CA ASN A 340 -4.46 9.56 -27.32
C ASN A 340 -3.23 10.26 -26.70
N CYS A 341 -2.52 9.57 -25.81
CA CYS A 341 -1.33 10.09 -25.11
C CYS A 341 -0.04 9.54 -25.66
N GLY A 342 0.81 10.40 -26.22
CA GLY A 342 2.23 10.08 -26.44
C GLY A 342 3.02 10.23 -25.13
N TRP A 343 3.43 9.13 -24.53
CA TRP A 343 4.20 9.12 -23.27
C TRP A 343 5.71 9.33 -23.45
N LEU A 344 6.16 9.51 -24.69
CA LEU A 344 7.59 9.52 -25.01
C LEU A 344 8.20 10.90 -25.18
N ASP A 345 7.41 11.98 -25.17
CA ASP A 345 7.93 13.32 -25.31
C ASP A 345 7.48 14.23 -24.16
N THR A 346 8.34 15.04 -23.74
CA THR A 346 8.49 15.88 -22.57
C THR A 346 7.33 16.76 -22.14
N GLU A 347 6.18 16.69 -22.83
CA GLU A 347 4.91 17.27 -22.40
C GLU A 347 3.77 16.33 -22.79
N PRO A 348 2.91 15.91 -21.83
CA PRO A 348 1.76 15.07 -22.14
C PRO A 348 0.73 15.89 -22.93
N LYS A 349 0.68 15.68 -24.22
CA LYS A 349 -0.47 16.07 -25.04
C LYS A 349 -1.51 14.96 -24.94
N CYS A 350 -2.33 15.01 -23.91
CA CYS A 350 -3.43 14.08 -23.73
C CYS A 350 -4.72 14.73 -24.17
N ASP A 351 -5.29 14.26 -25.29
CA ASP A 351 -6.68 14.54 -25.65
C ASP A 351 -7.54 13.39 -25.11
N PHE A 352 -8.31 13.67 -24.06
CA PHE A 352 -9.32 12.77 -23.57
C PHE A 352 -10.56 12.83 -24.45
N ARG A 353 -10.93 11.68 -25.01
CA ARG A 353 -12.26 11.50 -25.59
C ARG A 353 -12.93 10.32 -24.92
N CYS A 354 -13.99 10.57 -24.20
CA CYS A 354 -14.93 9.52 -23.84
C CYS A 354 -15.57 8.92 -25.09
N GLN A 355 -16.02 7.68 -25.03
CA GLN A 355 -16.72 7.01 -26.15
C GLN A 355 -17.94 7.76 -26.68
N THR A 356 -18.45 8.73 -25.95
CA THR A 356 -19.56 9.60 -26.35
C THR A 356 -19.13 10.75 -27.28
N GLY A 357 -17.83 10.93 -27.55
CA GLY A 357 -17.32 12.02 -28.38
C GLY A 357 -17.32 13.39 -27.70
N GLU A 358 -17.66 13.47 -26.42
CA GLU A 358 -17.57 14.70 -25.62
C GLU A 358 -16.21 14.76 -24.91
N LEU A 359 -15.65 15.97 -24.83
CA LEU A 359 -14.48 16.24 -23.99
C LEU A 359 -14.86 16.04 -22.52
N CYS A 360 -14.20 15.11 -21.85
CA CYS A 360 -14.42 14.86 -20.43
C CYS A 360 -13.66 15.86 -19.56
#